data_2efbb5dac08c50193403805c14877947
#
_entry.id   2efbb5dac08c50193403805c14877947
#
_cell.length_a   1.000
_cell.length_b   1.000
_cell.length_c   1.000
_cell.angle_alpha   90.00
_cell.angle_beta   90.00
_cell.angle_gamma   90.00
#
_symmetry.space_group_name_H-M   'P 1'
#
loop_
_entity.id
_entity.type
_entity.pdbx_description
1 polymer ?
#
loop_
_entity_poly.entity_id
_entity_poly.type
_entity_poly.pdbx_seq_one_letter_code
_entity_poly.pdbx_strand_id
1 'polypeptide(L)'
;MKYLSVSAMAIAATLSLAAPVAAQTEIQWWHAFTGRLGELLDAQVAAFNASQSDYVVVASHKGNYSEALNAGIAAFRAGEQPHILQVFEVGTATMMAASGAIKPVYEVMEEAGLPFDPKAFIESVTGYYTTPDGQMLSFPYNASTPVMYVNRDLLEGAGIDPDTDLSTWEAVGPVVDQLHAAGASCPFTTAWQSWVHLESFSAYHDLPFATRANGFEGFDTELVFNGPTQARHIAMLGQWAEDGKFIYAGRRNESGANFRAGECAIFTESSAGYAGVKAEADFAWDIRPLPYWEDVEGAPLNT
;
A
#
# COMPACT_ATOMS: atom_id res chain seq x y z
N MET A 1 -61.27 -18.20 -73.09
CA MET A 1 -61.29 -17.21 -72.00
C MET A 1 -60.63 -17.90 -70.82
N LYS A 2 -59.36 -17.51 -70.55
CA LYS A 2 -58.55 -18.06 -69.44
C LYS A 2 -58.38 -16.95 -68.41
N TYR A 3 -58.87 -17.13 -67.22
CA TYR A 3 -58.68 -16.21 -66.10
C TYR A 3 -57.34 -16.54 -65.42
N LEU A 4 -56.45 -15.58 -65.38
CA LEU A 4 -55.24 -15.56 -64.56
C LEU A 4 -55.56 -14.98 -63.20
N SER A 5 -55.48 -15.76 -62.16
CA SER A 5 -55.55 -15.32 -60.78
C SER A 5 -54.15 -14.89 -60.32
N VAL A 6 -53.99 -13.64 -59.97
CA VAL A 6 -52.77 -13.07 -59.38
C VAL A 6 -52.92 -13.15 -57.86
N SER A 7 -52.16 -14.03 -57.23
CA SER A 7 -52.05 -14.10 -55.74
C SER A 7 -51.07 -13.07 -55.27
N ALA A 8 -51.57 -12.05 -54.55
CA ALA A 8 -50.74 -11.05 -53.86
C ALA A 8 -50.21 -11.65 -52.56
N MET A 9 -48.90 -11.86 -52.50
CA MET A 9 -48.17 -12.34 -51.32
C MET A 9 -47.81 -11.10 -50.47
N ALA A 10 -48.51 -10.91 -49.33
CA ALA A 10 -48.21 -9.81 -48.39
C ALA A 10 -46.98 -10.21 -47.57
N ILE A 11 -45.86 -9.51 -47.78
CA ILE A 11 -44.65 -9.63 -46.92
C ILE A 11 -44.85 -8.74 -45.70
N ALA A 12 -45.14 -9.32 -44.57
CA ALA A 12 -45.16 -8.61 -43.27
C ALA A 12 -43.69 -8.35 -42.82
N ALA A 13 -43.22 -7.13 -43.04
CA ALA A 13 -41.93 -6.67 -42.48
C ALA A 13 -42.09 -6.47 -40.95
N THR A 14 -41.57 -7.39 -40.16
CA THR A 14 -41.40 -7.21 -38.71
C THR A 14 -40.25 -6.20 -38.48
N LEU A 15 -40.57 -4.94 -38.21
CA LEU A 15 -39.65 -3.98 -37.65
C LEU A 15 -39.34 -4.40 -36.21
N SER A 16 -38.15 -5.03 -36.01
CA SER A 16 -37.57 -5.20 -34.70
C SER A 16 -37.15 -3.82 -34.19
N LEU A 17 -37.91 -3.26 -33.25
CA LEU A 17 -37.49 -2.10 -32.47
C LEU A 17 -36.30 -2.55 -31.61
N ALA A 18 -35.06 -2.30 -32.09
CA ALA A 18 -33.90 -2.35 -31.26
C ALA A 18 -34.06 -1.25 -30.19
N ALA A 19 -34.31 -1.64 -28.96
CA ALA A 19 -34.25 -0.72 -27.83
C ALA A 19 -32.82 -0.12 -27.80
N PRO A 20 -32.68 1.19 -27.59
CA PRO A 20 -31.36 1.78 -27.43
C PRO A 20 -30.66 1.10 -26.25
N VAL A 21 -29.58 0.37 -26.49
CA VAL A 21 -28.69 -0.05 -25.44
C VAL A 21 -28.11 1.24 -24.87
N ALA A 22 -28.50 1.61 -23.65
CA ALA A 22 -27.87 2.72 -22.97
C ALA A 22 -26.37 2.42 -22.88
N ALA A 23 -25.54 3.36 -23.33
CA ALA A 23 -24.11 3.22 -23.18
C ALA A 23 -23.78 3.19 -21.69
N GLN A 24 -22.97 2.23 -21.26
CA GLN A 24 -22.47 2.18 -19.88
C GLN A 24 -21.71 3.46 -19.55
N THR A 25 -21.88 3.96 -18.33
CA THR A 25 -21.09 5.09 -17.84
C THR A 25 -19.72 4.59 -17.43
N GLU A 26 -18.67 5.14 -18.05
CA GLU A 26 -17.30 4.80 -17.74
C GLU A 26 -16.82 5.50 -16.47
N ILE A 27 -16.21 4.73 -15.55
CA ILE A 27 -15.59 5.19 -14.32
C ILE A 27 -14.09 4.91 -14.40
N GLN A 28 -13.30 5.96 -14.54
CA GLN A 28 -11.85 5.88 -14.55
C GLN A 28 -11.32 5.73 -13.13
N TRP A 29 -10.53 4.67 -12.86
CA TRP A 29 -9.85 4.45 -11.60
C TRP A 29 -8.33 4.38 -11.81
N TRP A 30 -7.59 5.36 -11.31
CA TRP A 30 -6.14 5.40 -11.41
C TRP A 30 -5.48 4.86 -10.14
N HIS A 31 -4.51 3.95 -10.31
CA HIS A 31 -3.87 3.24 -9.21
C HIS A 31 -2.36 3.00 -9.46
N ALA A 32 -1.66 2.58 -8.39
CA ALA A 32 -0.23 2.27 -8.38
C ALA A 32 0.08 0.80 -8.04
N PHE A 33 -0.93 -0.07 -7.96
CA PHE A 33 -0.72 -1.46 -7.61
C PHE A 33 -0.03 -2.24 -8.71
N THR A 34 0.89 -3.12 -8.31
CA THR A 34 1.62 -4.06 -9.16
C THR A 34 1.61 -5.46 -8.56
N GLY A 35 2.09 -6.45 -9.30
CA GLY A 35 2.16 -7.84 -8.86
C GLY A 35 0.82 -8.36 -8.35
N ARG A 36 0.83 -9.12 -7.26
CA ARG A 36 -0.39 -9.75 -6.72
C ARG A 36 -1.50 -8.76 -6.34
N LEU A 37 -1.15 -7.58 -5.85
CA LEU A 37 -2.15 -6.55 -5.53
C LEU A 37 -2.82 -5.99 -6.80
N GLY A 38 -2.07 -5.82 -7.88
CA GLY A 38 -2.62 -5.45 -9.18
C GLY A 38 -3.59 -6.50 -9.71
N GLU A 39 -3.21 -7.77 -9.68
CA GLU A 39 -4.08 -8.88 -10.09
C GLU A 39 -5.39 -8.96 -9.29
N LEU A 40 -5.33 -8.71 -7.98
CA LEU A 40 -6.52 -8.69 -7.13
C LEU A 40 -7.44 -7.51 -7.46
N LEU A 41 -6.88 -6.33 -7.73
CA LEU A 41 -7.64 -5.17 -8.18
C LEU A 41 -8.33 -5.45 -9.52
N ASP A 42 -7.61 -6.00 -10.49
CA ASP A 42 -8.16 -6.35 -11.81
C ASP A 42 -9.30 -7.36 -11.67
N ALA A 43 -9.15 -8.35 -10.80
CA ALA A 43 -10.21 -9.33 -10.53
C ALA A 43 -11.45 -8.69 -9.88
N GLN A 44 -11.28 -7.74 -8.95
CA GLN A 44 -12.39 -7.00 -8.34
C GLN A 44 -13.11 -6.11 -9.37
N VAL A 45 -12.36 -5.41 -10.21
CA VAL A 45 -12.91 -4.61 -11.31
C VAL A 45 -13.71 -5.47 -12.28
N ALA A 46 -13.16 -6.61 -12.69
CA ALA A 46 -13.85 -7.56 -13.55
C ALA A 46 -15.14 -8.09 -12.93
N ALA A 47 -15.11 -8.43 -11.64
CA ALA A 47 -16.28 -8.89 -10.90
C ALA A 47 -17.37 -7.81 -10.80
N PHE A 48 -16.99 -6.56 -10.51
CA PHE A 48 -17.93 -5.43 -10.49
C PHE A 48 -18.55 -5.21 -11.88
N ASN A 49 -17.75 -5.14 -12.93
CA ASN A 49 -18.21 -4.93 -14.29
C ASN A 49 -19.16 -6.05 -14.78
N ALA A 50 -18.94 -7.28 -14.29
CA ALA A 50 -19.84 -8.40 -14.60
C ALA A 50 -21.14 -8.43 -13.79
N SER A 51 -21.21 -7.71 -12.67
CA SER A 51 -22.35 -7.75 -11.75
C SER A 51 -23.51 -6.84 -12.16
N GLN A 52 -23.31 -5.89 -13.05
CA GLN A 52 -24.29 -4.90 -13.48
C GLN A 52 -23.96 -4.37 -14.89
N SER A 53 -24.87 -3.57 -15.49
CA SER A 53 -24.76 -3.07 -16.87
C SER A 53 -24.75 -1.54 -16.99
N ASP A 54 -24.86 -0.81 -15.89
CA ASP A 54 -25.02 0.65 -15.92
C ASP A 54 -23.67 1.38 -15.97
N TYR A 55 -22.63 0.77 -15.36
CA TYR A 55 -21.30 1.33 -15.24
C TYR A 55 -20.24 0.35 -15.72
N VAL A 56 -19.13 0.88 -16.21
CA VAL A 56 -17.90 0.12 -16.46
C VAL A 56 -16.73 0.81 -15.79
N VAL A 57 -16.06 0.14 -14.86
CA VAL A 57 -14.84 0.62 -14.23
C VAL A 57 -13.67 0.26 -15.12
N VAL A 58 -12.85 1.26 -15.44
CA VAL A 58 -11.59 1.12 -16.19
C VAL A 58 -10.43 1.45 -15.25
N ALA A 59 -9.78 0.43 -14.74
CA ALA A 59 -8.59 0.59 -13.91
C ALA A 59 -7.37 0.88 -14.78
N SER A 60 -6.57 1.87 -14.38
CA SER A 60 -5.36 2.27 -15.09
C SER A 60 -4.18 2.39 -14.14
N HIS A 61 -3.15 1.59 -14.32
CA HIS A 61 -1.90 1.71 -13.59
C HIS A 61 -1.15 2.97 -14.03
N LYS A 62 -0.75 3.82 -13.08
CA LYS A 62 -0.09 5.11 -13.32
C LYS A 62 1.34 5.19 -12.75
N GLY A 63 2.03 4.06 -12.74
CA GLY A 63 3.37 3.97 -12.16
C GLY A 63 3.32 3.75 -10.65
N ASN A 64 4.35 4.20 -9.94
CA ASN A 64 4.37 4.09 -8.47
C ASN A 64 3.46 5.13 -7.80
N TYR A 65 3.33 5.06 -6.46
CA TYR A 65 2.45 5.95 -5.70
C TYR A 65 2.68 7.44 -5.96
N SER A 66 3.96 7.88 -6.00
CA SER A 66 4.28 9.29 -6.27
C SER A 66 3.97 9.69 -7.71
N GLU A 67 4.22 8.79 -8.67
CA GLU A 67 3.88 9.01 -10.08
C GLU A 67 2.37 9.09 -10.28
N ALA A 68 1.60 8.18 -9.67
CA ALA A 68 0.14 8.18 -9.73
C ALA A 68 -0.46 9.46 -9.12
N LEU A 69 0.05 9.90 -7.95
CA LEU A 69 -0.38 11.14 -7.30
C LEU A 69 -0.07 12.37 -8.18
N ASN A 70 1.16 12.46 -8.70
CA ASN A 70 1.57 13.57 -9.57
C ASN A 70 0.76 13.59 -10.88
N ALA A 71 0.46 12.42 -11.46
CA ALA A 71 -0.39 12.30 -12.62
C ALA A 71 -1.82 12.81 -12.32
N GLY A 72 -2.38 12.44 -11.15
CA GLY A 72 -3.69 12.94 -10.71
C GLY A 72 -3.72 14.45 -10.54
N ILE A 73 -2.70 15.05 -9.92
CA ILE A 73 -2.56 16.51 -9.76
C ILE A 73 -2.46 17.20 -11.13
N ALA A 74 -1.68 16.66 -12.05
CA ALA A 74 -1.53 17.22 -13.40
C ALA A 74 -2.85 17.14 -14.18
N ALA A 75 -3.54 15.99 -14.13
CA ALA A 75 -4.82 15.80 -14.78
C ALA A 75 -5.91 16.72 -14.22
N PHE A 76 -5.95 16.91 -12.88
CA PHE A 76 -6.88 17.87 -12.28
C PHE A 76 -6.67 19.29 -12.80
N ARG A 77 -5.42 19.74 -12.92
CA ARG A 77 -5.10 21.06 -13.49
C ARG A 77 -5.49 21.19 -14.96
N ALA A 78 -5.52 20.08 -15.68
CA ALA A 78 -5.94 20.03 -17.09
C ALA A 78 -7.46 19.84 -17.27
N GLY A 79 -8.22 19.57 -16.21
CA GLY A 79 -9.64 19.23 -16.28
C GLY A 79 -9.90 17.80 -16.80
N GLU A 80 -8.91 16.91 -16.70
CA GLU A 80 -8.91 15.52 -17.20
C GLU A 80 -8.69 14.49 -16.08
N GLN A 81 -9.05 14.84 -14.84
CA GLN A 81 -8.86 13.99 -13.68
C GLN A 81 -9.72 12.70 -13.76
N PRO A 82 -9.24 11.59 -13.15
CA PRO A 82 -10.05 10.38 -13.04
C PRO A 82 -11.20 10.56 -12.06
N HIS A 83 -12.18 9.65 -12.10
CA HIS A 83 -13.26 9.60 -11.14
C HIS A 83 -12.79 9.08 -9.77
N ILE A 84 -11.85 8.13 -9.78
CA ILE A 84 -11.26 7.55 -8.58
C ILE A 84 -9.74 7.60 -8.71
N LEU A 85 -9.08 8.14 -7.69
CA LEU A 85 -7.61 8.17 -7.58
C LEU A 85 -7.19 7.45 -6.31
N GLN A 86 -6.32 6.45 -6.44
CA GLN A 86 -5.63 5.90 -5.29
C GLN A 86 -4.58 6.88 -4.80
N VAL A 87 -4.64 7.19 -3.50
CA VAL A 87 -3.65 8.01 -2.81
C VAL A 87 -3.07 7.19 -1.67
N PHE A 88 -1.74 7.17 -1.55
CA PHE A 88 -1.08 6.53 -0.42
C PHE A 88 -1.03 7.49 0.78
N GLU A 89 -0.79 6.96 1.98
CA GLU A 89 -0.89 7.70 3.25
C GLU A 89 -0.05 8.98 3.28
N VAL A 90 1.16 8.94 2.71
CA VAL A 90 2.05 10.10 2.61
C VAL A 90 1.43 11.24 1.77
N GLY A 91 0.53 10.91 0.86
CA GLY A 91 -0.17 11.88 0.03
C GLY A 91 -1.41 12.50 0.69
N THR A 92 -1.86 11.99 1.84
CA THR A 92 -3.13 12.42 2.47
C THR A 92 -3.13 13.89 2.82
N ALA A 93 -2.08 14.42 3.47
CA ALA A 93 -1.98 15.84 3.81
C ALA A 93 -2.04 16.73 2.56
N THR A 94 -1.42 16.30 1.44
CA THR A 94 -1.52 17.00 0.15
C THR A 94 -2.97 17.03 -0.36
N MET A 95 -3.71 15.93 -0.21
CA MET A 95 -5.11 15.85 -0.62
C MET A 95 -6.03 16.68 0.29
N MET A 96 -5.81 16.70 1.59
CA MET A 96 -6.50 17.59 2.53
C MET A 96 -6.32 19.07 2.15
N ALA A 97 -5.11 19.42 1.75
CA ALA A 97 -4.76 20.77 1.31
C ALA A 97 -5.36 21.14 -0.04
N ALA A 98 -5.73 20.17 -0.86
CA ALA A 98 -6.26 20.36 -2.21
C ALA A 98 -7.78 20.64 -2.18
N SER A 99 -8.20 21.66 -1.41
CA SER A 99 -9.61 22.05 -1.28
C SER A 99 -10.29 22.20 -2.65
N GLY A 100 -11.42 21.50 -2.82
CA GLY A 100 -12.19 21.50 -4.06
C GLY A 100 -11.63 20.61 -5.18
N ALA A 101 -10.47 19.96 -4.99
CA ALA A 101 -9.93 19.02 -5.96
C ALA A 101 -10.43 17.58 -5.74
N ILE A 102 -10.86 17.27 -4.54
CA ILE A 102 -11.48 15.99 -4.19
C ILE A 102 -12.89 16.21 -3.69
N LYS A 103 -13.76 15.21 -3.90
CA LYS A 103 -15.05 15.12 -3.25
C LYS A 103 -14.91 14.15 -2.08
N PRO A 104 -15.05 14.64 -0.83
CA PRO A 104 -14.93 13.79 0.35
C PRO A 104 -15.93 12.64 0.33
N VAL A 105 -15.52 11.47 0.80
CA VAL A 105 -16.37 10.28 0.76
C VAL A 105 -17.63 10.43 1.62
N TYR A 106 -17.56 11.16 2.74
CA TYR A 106 -18.73 11.40 3.57
C TYR A 106 -19.81 12.22 2.81
N GLU A 107 -19.41 13.20 1.97
CA GLU A 107 -20.34 13.95 1.12
C GLU A 107 -20.93 13.06 0.00
N VAL A 108 -20.11 12.21 -0.62
CA VAL A 108 -20.57 11.27 -1.64
C VAL A 108 -21.64 10.33 -1.09
N MET A 109 -21.44 9.81 0.12
CA MET A 109 -22.38 8.88 0.76
C MET A 109 -23.67 9.60 1.18
N GLU A 110 -23.56 10.83 1.72
CA GLU A 110 -24.73 11.65 2.09
C GLU A 110 -25.58 11.98 0.86
N GLU A 111 -24.99 12.45 -0.22
CA GLU A 111 -25.69 12.76 -1.47
C GLU A 111 -26.35 11.54 -2.11
N ALA A 112 -25.72 10.37 -1.99
CA ALA A 112 -26.27 9.11 -2.46
C ALA A 112 -27.38 8.56 -1.55
N GLY A 113 -27.59 9.15 -0.36
CA GLY A 113 -28.53 8.64 0.63
C GLY A 113 -28.15 7.27 1.20
N LEU A 114 -26.85 6.94 1.17
CA LEU A 114 -26.31 5.66 1.65
C LEU A 114 -25.79 5.80 3.09
N PRO A 115 -25.96 4.76 3.93
CA PRO A 115 -25.41 4.79 5.27
C PRO A 115 -23.88 4.80 5.22
N PHE A 116 -23.27 5.67 6.04
CA PHE A 116 -21.84 5.76 6.18
C PHE A 116 -21.46 5.83 7.66
N ASP A 117 -20.76 4.82 8.15
CA ASP A 117 -20.27 4.78 9.53
C ASP A 117 -18.73 4.64 9.51
N PRO A 118 -17.97 5.70 9.81
CA PRO A 118 -16.51 5.64 9.91
C PRO A 118 -16.00 4.61 10.93
N LYS A 119 -16.79 4.29 11.96
CA LYS A 119 -16.43 3.29 12.99
C LYS A 119 -16.52 1.85 12.50
N ALA A 120 -17.08 1.61 11.31
CA ALA A 120 -17.05 0.30 10.67
C ALA A 120 -15.65 -0.09 10.16
N PHE A 121 -14.72 0.86 10.09
CA PHE A 121 -13.34 0.65 9.69
C PHE A 121 -12.43 0.47 10.91
N ILE A 122 -11.25 -0.12 10.70
CA ILE A 122 -10.23 -0.29 11.73
C ILE A 122 -9.74 1.09 12.18
N GLU A 123 -9.86 1.40 13.47
CA GLU A 123 -9.60 2.73 14.03
C GLU A 123 -8.16 3.20 13.74
N SER A 124 -7.16 2.35 13.93
CA SER A 124 -5.75 2.66 13.64
C SER A 124 -5.48 3.00 12.17
N VAL A 125 -6.35 2.58 11.25
CA VAL A 125 -6.24 2.87 9.81
C VAL A 125 -6.94 4.18 9.45
N THR A 126 -8.05 4.50 10.11
CA THR A 126 -8.88 5.66 9.74
C THR A 126 -8.18 7.00 9.94
N GLY A 127 -7.19 7.09 10.82
CA GLY A 127 -6.41 8.30 11.07
C GLY A 127 -5.75 8.89 9.81
N TYR A 128 -5.34 8.05 8.87
CA TYR A 128 -4.76 8.51 7.59
C TYR A 128 -5.75 9.22 6.67
N TYR A 129 -7.04 8.94 6.84
CA TYR A 129 -8.10 9.33 5.90
C TYR A 129 -9.05 10.36 6.48
N THR A 130 -8.78 10.82 7.70
CA THR A 130 -9.67 11.64 8.50
C THR A 130 -9.03 12.99 8.80
N THR A 131 -9.81 14.05 8.68
CA THR A 131 -9.40 15.41 9.10
C THR A 131 -9.29 15.50 10.62
N PRO A 132 -8.58 16.51 11.18
CA PRO A 132 -8.49 16.71 12.62
C PRO A 132 -9.85 16.88 13.33
N ASP A 133 -10.88 17.32 12.62
CA ASP A 133 -12.26 17.45 13.10
C ASP A 133 -13.12 16.18 12.89
N GLY A 134 -12.50 15.09 12.48
CA GLY A 134 -13.12 13.75 12.45
C GLY A 134 -13.87 13.39 11.16
N GLN A 135 -13.69 14.14 10.08
CA GLN A 135 -14.35 13.87 8.80
C GLN A 135 -13.49 12.96 7.91
N MET A 136 -14.00 11.80 7.54
CA MET A 136 -13.30 10.86 6.66
C MET A 136 -13.37 11.31 5.20
N LEU A 137 -12.23 11.62 4.60
CA LEU A 137 -12.13 12.16 3.24
C LEU A 137 -12.14 11.09 2.16
N SER A 138 -11.64 9.89 2.46
CA SER A 138 -11.50 8.79 1.51
C SER A 138 -11.83 7.45 2.15
N PHE A 139 -12.19 6.46 1.32
CA PHE A 139 -12.34 5.09 1.78
C PHE A 139 -10.96 4.44 2.01
N PRO A 140 -10.73 3.80 3.15
CA PRO A 140 -9.63 2.86 3.30
C PRO A 140 -9.81 1.70 2.33
N TYR A 141 -8.82 1.45 1.47
CA TYR A 141 -8.86 0.32 0.54
C TYR A 141 -8.01 -0.84 1.05
N ASN A 142 -6.77 -0.55 1.42
CA ASN A 142 -5.87 -1.46 2.09
C ASN A 142 -4.92 -0.67 2.98
N ALA A 143 -4.39 -1.32 4.00
CA ALA A 143 -3.35 -0.76 4.85
C ALA A 143 -2.20 -1.74 4.95
N SER A 144 -0.99 -1.20 5.00
CA SER A 144 0.22 -1.96 5.27
C SER A 144 0.75 -1.58 6.64
N THR A 145 1.29 -2.56 7.34
CA THR A 145 2.17 -2.32 8.49
C THR A 145 3.53 -2.94 8.18
N PRO A 146 4.65 -2.30 8.56
CA PRO A 146 5.94 -2.94 8.42
C PRO A 146 6.08 -4.10 9.40
N VAL A 147 6.68 -5.16 8.91
CA VAL A 147 6.96 -6.40 9.66
C VAL A 147 8.37 -6.87 9.37
N MET A 148 8.87 -7.79 10.17
CA MET A 148 10.14 -8.46 9.97
C MET A 148 9.89 -9.90 9.51
N TYR A 149 10.32 -10.23 8.31
CA TYR A 149 10.38 -11.60 7.79
C TYR A 149 11.72 -12.22 8.18
N VAL A 150 11.70 -13.47 8.61
CA VAL A 150 12.89 -14.19 9.09
C VAL A 150 13.00 -15.52 8.35
N ASN A 151 14.15 -15.75 7.74
CA ASN A 151 14.52 -17.03 7.15
C ASN A 151 15.09 -17.95 8.26
N ARG A 152 14.26 -18.90 8.70
CA ARG A 152 14.61 -19.80 9.81
C ARG A 152 15.75 -20.74 9.48
N ASP A 153 15.83 -21.19 8.23
CA ASP A 153 16.88 -22.11 7.77
C ASP A 153 18.26 -21.43 7.79
N LEU A 154 18.32 -20.13 7.44
CA LEU A 154 19.59 -19.37 7.53
C LEU A 154 19.99 -19.09 8.99
N LEU A 155 19.03 -18.85 9.90
CA LEU A 155 19.33 -18.75 11.32
C LEU A 155 19.92 -20.07 11.85
N GLU A 156 19.23 -21.19 11.61
CA GLU A 156 19.68 -22.51 12.04
C GLU A 156 21.04 -22.88 11.44
N GLY A 157 21.25 -22.60 10.15
CA GLY A 157 22.52 -22.79 9.47
C GLY A 157 23.69 -22.00 10.05
N ALA A 158 23.42 -20.87 10.68
CA ALA A 158 24.37 -20.04 11.41
C ALA A 158 24.52 -20.46 12.89
N GLY A 159 23.84 -21.54 13.34
CA GLY A 159 23.84 -21.99 14.72
C GLY A 159 23.04 -21.09 15.67
N ILE A 160 22.05 -20.37 15.14
CA ILE A 160 21.12 -19.52 15.89
C ILE A 160 19.80 -20.27 16.04
N ASP A 161 19.25 -20.29 17.25
CA ASP A 161 17.90 -20.83 17.47
C ASP A 161 16.90 -20.03 16.64
N PRO A 162 16.16 -20.66 15.71
CA PRO A 162 15.15 -19.98 14.90
C PRO A 162 14.06 -19.28 15.72
N ASP A 163 13.85 -19.68 16.97
CA ASP A 163 12.88 -19.07 17.90
C ASP A 163 13.51 -17.99 18.80
N THR A 164 14.80 -17.64 18.59
CA THR A 164 15.45 -16.52 19.27
C THR A 164 14.58 -15.28 19.23
N ASP A 165 14.43 -14.61 20.38
CA ASP A 165 13.71 -13.35 20.47
C ASP A 165 14.45 -12.25 19.67
N LEU A 166 13.76 -11.63 18.75
CA LEU A 166 14.22 -10.52 17.89
C LEU A 166 13.33 -9.30 18.06
N SER A 167 12.67 -9.16 19.21
CA SER A 167 11.72 -8.06 19.46
C SER A 167 12.41 -6.70 19.63
N THR A 168 13.72 -6.68 19.90
CA THR A 168 14.47 -5.44 20.12
C THR A 168 15.68 -5.33 19.19
N TRP A 169 16.12 -4.10 18.90
CA TRP A 169 17.32 -3.87 18.10
C TRP A 169 18.58 -4.34 18.82
N GLU A 170 18.57 -4.32 20.15
CA GLU A 170 19.62 -4.87 20.99
C GLU A 170 19.75 -6.39 20.81
N ALA A 171 18.65 -7.09 20.57
CA ALA A 171 18.66 -8.53 20.30
C ALA A 171 18.99 -8.84 18.82
N VAL A 172 18.53 -8.03 17.89
CA VAL A 172 18.79 -8.22 16.45
C VAL A 172 20.28 -8.03 16.11
N GLY A 173 20.94 -7.04 16.71
CA GLY A 173 22.36 -6.73 16.42
C GLY A 173 23.28 -7.94 16.52
N PRO A 174 23.36 -8.65 17.66
CA PRO A 174 24.17 -9.86 17.81
C PRO A 174 23.83 -10.99 16.84
N VAL A 175 22.56 -11.13 16.45
CA VAL A 175 22.11 -12.13 15.46
C VAL A 175 22.64 -11.78 14.07
N VAL A 176 22.56 -10.51 13.67
CA VAL A 176 23.14 -10.02 12.41
C VAL A 176 24.66 -10.23 12.39
N ASP A 177 25.34 -9.98 13.51
CA ASP A 177 26.78 -10.22 13.64
C ASP A 177 27.12 -11.70 13.49
N GLN A 178 26.37 -12.60 14.12
CA GLN A 178 26.58 -14.05 14.04
C GLN A 178 26.29 -14.57 12.61
N LEU A 179 25.23 -14.12 11.96
CA LEU A 179 24.92 -14.45 10.56
C LEU A 179 26.07 -14.05 9.64
N HIS A 180 26.59 -12.83 9.80
CA HIS A 180 27.72 -12.34 9.03
C HIS A 180 28.97 -13.17 9.27
N ALA A 181 29.29 -13.47 10.53
CA ALA A 181 30.43 -14.30 10.91
C ALA A 181 30.33 -15.75 10.39
N ALA A 182 29.11 -16.28 10.25
CA ALA A 182 28.82 -17.58 9.65
C ALA A 182 28.91 -17.56 8.11
N GLY A 183 29.12 -16.40 7.48
CA GLY A 183 29.28 -16.25 6.05
C GLY A 183 27.98 -16.06 5.28
N ALA A 184 26.89 -15.65 5.95
CA ALA A 184 25.67 -15.28 5.27
C ALA A 184 25.90 -14.11 4.31
N SER A 185 25.51 -14.26 3.05
CA SER A 185 25.68 -13.23 2.01
C SER A 185 24.81 -11.99 2.24
N CYS A 186 23.70 -12.15 2.95
CA CYS A 186 22.74 -11.09 3.25
C CYS A 186 22.16 -11.32 4.65
N PRO A 187 22.90 -10.94 5.74
CA PRO A 187 22.39 -11.05 7.10
C PRO A 187 21.11 -10.26 7.33
N PHE A 188 21.05 -9.02 6.79
CA PHE A 188 19.92 -8.13 6.91
C PHE A 188 19.67 -7.37 5.60
N THR A 189 18.41 -7.18 5.26
CA THR A 189 17.96 -6.28 4.19
C THR A 189 16.63 -5.62 4.56
N THR A 190 16.27 -4.57 3.83
CA THR A 190 15.01 -3.87 4.01
C THR A 190 14.44 -3.41 2.68
N ALA A 191 13.12 -3.31 2.61
CA ALA A 191 12.43 -2.56 1.58
C ALA A 191 11.95 -1.22 2.14
N TRP A 192 11.66 -0.23 1.26
CA TRP A 192 11.02 1.03 1.63
C TRP A 192 11.67 1.72 2.83
N GLN A 193 12.99 1.91 2.81
CA GLN A 193 13.81 2.31 3.96
C GLN A 193 13.26 3.52 4.72
N SER A 194 12.84 4.58 4.03
CA SER A 194 12.29 5.78 4.69
C SER A 194 11.01 5.47 5.44
N TRP A 195 10.13 4.70 4.82
CA TRP A 195 8.86 4.31 5.43
C TRP A 195 9.07 3.35 6.62
N VAL A 196 9.89 2.31 6.46
CA VAL A 196 10.11 1.30 7.52
C VAL A 196 10.96 1.87 8.65
N HIS A 197 12.14 2.46 8.31
CA HIS A 197 13.18 2.78 9.30
C HIS A 197 13.19 4.24 9.75
N LEU A 198 12.30 5.09 9.25
CA LEU A 198 12.19 6.46 9.70
C LEU A 198 10.76 6.84 10.07
N GLU A 199 9.80 6.70 9.15
CA GLU A 199 8.41 7.09 9.39
C GLU A 199 7.72 6.15 10.37
N SER A 200 7.63 4.86 10.04
CA SER A 200 7.04 3.82 10.91
C SER A 200 7.87 3.58 12.16
N PHE A 201 9.19 3.68 12.06
CA PHE A 201 10.08 3.64 13.21
C PHE A 201 9.75 4.75 14.21
N SER A 202 9.57 5.99 13.75
CA SER A 202 9.20 7.12 14.62
C SER A 202 7.84 6.89 15.27
N ALA A 203 6.84 6.43 14.50
CA ALA A 203 5.51 6.13 15.03
C ALA A 203 5.56 5.00 16.07
N TYR A 204 6.31 3.93 15.81
CA TYR A 204 6.44 2.77 16.70
C TYR A 204 7.13 3.09 18.03
N HIS A 205 7.93 4.16 18.05
CA HIS A 205 8.65 4.65 19.23
C HIS A 205 8.03 5.91 19.85
N ASP A 206 6.82 6.31 19.43
CA ASP A 206 6.15 7.55 19.86
C ASP A 206 7.04 8.80 19.68
N LEU A 207 7.78 8.85 18.60
CA LEU A 207 8.67 9.96 18.27
C LEU A 207 8.03 10.85 17.22
N PRO A 208 8.07 12.18 17.36
CA PRO A 208 7.52 13.07 16.35
C PRO A 208 8.34 12.99 15.05
N PHE A 209 7.64 12.91 13.92
CA PHE A 209 8.23 12.99 12.58
C PHE A 209 8.25 14.43 12.06
N ALA A 210 7.16 15.16 12.32
CA ALA A 210 7.01 16.56 11.98
C ALA A 210 6.19 17.30 13.06
N THR A 211 6.24 18.62 13.08
CA THR A 211 5.37 19.45 13.92
C THR A 211 3.93 19.43 13.43
N ARG A 212 3.01 20.13 14.11
CA ARG A 212 1.62 20.27 13.68
C ARG A 212 0.89 18.93 13.48
N ALA A 213 0.93 18.06 14.49
CA ALA A 213 0.37 16.71 14.39
C ALA A 213 0.85 15.97 13.11
N ASN A 214 2.17 15.95 12.91
CA ASN A 214 2.82 15.38 11.72
C ASN A 214 2.32 15.98 10.38
N GLY A 215 1.97 17.26 10.36
CA GLY A 215 1.56 17.99 9.16
C GLY A 215 0.05 18.08 8.94
N PHE A 216 -0.76 17.46 9.82
CA PHE A 216 -2.23 17.46 9.69
C PHE A 216 -2.88 18.79 10.11
N GLU A 217 -2.20 19.63 10.88
CA GLU A 217 -2.76 20.87 11.44
C GLU A 217 -2.27 22.16 10.75
N GLY A 218 -1.48 22.08 9.67
CA GLY A 218 -1.09 23.27 8.94
C GLY A 218 0.09 23.14 8.00
N PHE A 219 0.25 24.13 7.13
CA PHE A 219 1.32 24.17 6.10
C PHE A 219 2.66 24.70 6.63
N ASP A 220 2.68 25.30 7.81
CA ASP A 220 3.87 25.75 8.51
C ASP A 220 4.53 24.62 9.33
N THR A 221 4.39 23.39 8.82
CA THR A 221 4.95 22.17 9.39
C THR A 221 6.46 22.12 9.15
N GLU A 222 7.21 21.77 10.19
CA GLU A 222 8.65 21.55 10.14
C GLU A 222 8.96 20.07 10.40
N LEU A 223 9.92 19.51 9.66
CA LEU A 223 10.40 18.14 9.87
C LEU A 223 11.30 18.08 11.10
N VAL A 224 11.05 17.12 12.00
CA VAL A 224 11.77 16.97 13.28
C VAL A 224 12.35 15.57 13.49
N PHE A 225 12.35 14.73 12.46
CA PHE A 225 12.78 13.33 12.51
C PHE A 225 14.29 13.10 12.66
N ASN A 226 15.08 14.16 12.85
CA ASN A 226 16.51 14.07 13.09
C ASN A 226 16.87 14.05 14.60
N GLY A 227 15.95 13.55 15.42
CA GLY A 227 16.19 13.36 16.85
C GLY A 227 17.25 12.29 17.14
N PRO A 228 17.76 12.25 18.39
CA PRO A 228 18.85 11.35 18.74
C PRO A 228 18.56 9.85 18.47
N THR A 229 17.33 9.42 18.70
CA THR A 229 16.92 8.02 18.51
C THR A 229 16.84 7.65 17.03
N GLN A 230 16.24 8.49 16.19
CA GLN A 230 16.23 8.28 14.74
C GLN A 230 17.65 8.31 14.16
N ALA A 231 18.47 9.26 14.59
CA ALA A 231 19.86 9.38 14.13
C ALA A 231 20.69 8.11 14.53
N ARG A 232 20.53 7.64 15.77
CA ARG A 232 21.16 6.39 16.23
C ARG A 232 20.75 5.19 15.37
N HIS A 233 19.48 5.05 15.10
CA HIS A 233 18.94 3.94 14.32
C HIS A 233 19.49 3.94 12.89
N ILE A 234 19.46 5.08 12.21
CA ILE A 234 20.02 5.19 10.85
C ILE A 234 21.53 5.01 10.84
N ALA A 235 22.24 5.49 11.86
CA ALA A 235 23.67 5.27 11.99
C ALA A 235 24.04 3.79 12.15
N MET A 236 23.23 3.03 12.91
CA MET A 236 23.41 1.57 13.03
C MET A 236 23.27 0.88 11.66
N LEU A 237 22.20 1.20 10.90
CA LEU A 237 22.01 0.65 9.56
C LEU A 237 23.14 1.04 8.60
N GLY A 238 23.60 2.28 8.69
CA GLY A 238 24.75 2.77 7.93
C GLY A 238 26.02 1.97 8.25
N GLN A 239 26.30 1.75 9.53
CA GLN A 239 27.43 0.94 9.95
C GLN A 239 27.31 -0.52 9.47
N TRP A 240 26.12 -1.11 9.55
CA TRP A 240 25.90 -2.46 9.02
C TRP A 240 26.11 -2.54 7.50
N ALA A 241 25.78 -1.48 6.77
CA ALA A 241 26.05 -1.43 5.33
C ALA A 241 27.55 -1.36 5.03
N GLU A 242 28.30 -0.54 5.78
CA GLU A 242 29.77 -0.45 5.68
C GLU A 242 30.46 -1.78 6.03
N ASP A 243 29.94 -2.47 7.04
CA ASP A 243 30.45 -3.78 7.48
C ASP A 243 30.04 -4.95 6.55
N GLY A 244 29.17 -4.73 5.56
CA GLY A 244 28.63 -5.80 4.70
C GLY A 244 27.56 -6.67 5.36
N LYS A 245 26.95 -6.21 6.45
CA LYS A 245 25.88 -6.90 7.20
C LYS A 245 24.49 -6.53 6.70
N PHE A 246 24.33 -5.31 6.20
CA PHE A 246 23.12 -4.82 5.55
C PHE A 246 23.32 -4.71 4.04
N ILE A 247 22.54 -5.44 3.29
CA ILE A 247 22.60 -5.44 1.82
C ILE A 247 21.48 -4.55 1.28
N TYR A 248 21.87 -3.42 0.73
CA TYR A 248 20.94 -2.50 0.04
C TYR A 248 20.67 -2.98 -1.38
N ALA A 249 19.43 -3.32 -1.68
CA ALA A 249 19.04 -3.85 -3.00
C ALA A 249 18.13 -2.91 -3.79
N GLY A 250 17.82 -1.73 -3.28
CA GLY A 250 16.96 -0.77 -3.96
C GLY A 250 16.08 0.05 -3.01
N ARG A 251 15.49 1.12 -3.53
CA ARG A 251 14.77 2.10 -2.72
C ARG A 251 13.39 1.62 -2.25
N ARG A 252 12.77 0.70 -2.99
CA ARG A 252 11.39 0.23 -2.73
C ARG A 252 11.41 -1.22 -2.30
N ASN A 253 10.73 -2.09 -3.01
CA ASN A 253 10.57 -3.51 -2.68
C ASN A 253 11.50 -4.43 -3.49
N GLU A 254 12.56 -3.88 -4.10
CA GLU A 254 13.53 -4.66 -4.89
C GLU A 254 14.21 -5.75 -4.05
N SER A 255 14.51 -5.48 -2.78
CA SER A 255 15.10 -6.45 -1.82
C SER A 255 14.22 -7.67 -1.54
N GLY A 256 12.91 -7.56 -1.76
CA GLY A 256 11.97 -8.68 -1.60
C GLY A 256 12.31 -9.88 -2.48
N ALA A 257 12.89 -9.67 -3.66
CA ALA A 257 13.34 -10.76 -4.52
C ALA A 257 14.46 -11.59 -3.86
N ASN A 258 15.43 -10.93 -3.25
CA ASN A 258 16.56 -11.59 -2.58
C ASN A 258 16.08 -12.42 -1.36
N PHE A 259 15.11 -11.91 -0.60
CA PHE A 259 14.54 -12.67 0.51
C PHE A 259 13.77 -13.90 0.00
N ARG A 260 12.89 -13.74 -1.00
CA ARG A 260 12.14 -14.86 -1.56
C ARG A 260 13.01 -15.92 -2.23
N ALA A 261 14.17 -15.53 -2.74
CA ALA A 261 15.20 -16.45 -3.26
C ALA A 261 15.99 -17.16 -2.15
N GLY A 262 15.74 -16.89 -0.86
CA GLY A 262 16.46 -17.48 0.25
C GLY A 262 17.84 -16.89 0.51
N GLU A 263 18.19 -15.76 -0.12
CA GLU A 263 19.51 -15.15 0.00
C GLU A 263 19.71 -14.36 1.29
N CYS A 264 18.63 -13.77 1.84
CA CYS A 264 18.66 -12.91 3.01
C CYS A 264 18.04 -13.59 4.24
N ALA A 265 18.66 -13.39 5.42
CA ALA A 265 18.21 -13.99 6.67
C ALA A 265 17.11 -13.17 7.36
N ILE A 266 17.28 -11.86 7.44
CA ILE A 266 16.32 -10.93 8.06
C ILE A 266 15.93 -9.88 7.03
N PHE A 267 14.61 -9.67 6.89
CA PHE A 267 14.05 -8.75 5.91
C PHE A 267 12.92 -7.94 6.52
N THR A 268 13.06 -6.61 6.59
CA THR A 268 11.98 -5.73 7.00
C THR A 268 11.24 -5.17 5.79
N GLU A 269 9.93 -5.35 5.77
CA GLU A 269 9.07 -5.05 4.61
C GLU A 269 7.63 -4.82 5.07
N SER A 270 6.81 -4.36 4.17
CA SER A 270 5.36 -4.32 4.31
C SER A 270 4.75 -5.71 4.54
N SER A 271 3.73 -5.79 5.40
CA SER A 271 2.87 -6.97 5.51
C SER A 271 2.24 -7.40 4.18
N ALA A 272 2.11 -6.48 3.21
CA ALA A 272 1.66 -6.79 1.85
C ALA A 272 2.62 -7.72 1.08
N GLY A 273 3.89 -7.83 1.50
CA GLY A 273 4.86 -8.79 0.97
C GLY A 273 4.52 -10.26 1.23
N TYR A 274 3.65 -10.54 2.23
CA TYR A 274 3.28 -11.89 2.66
C TYR A 274 2.88 -12.82 1.50
N ALA A 275 2.03 -12.34 0.62
CA ALA A 275 1.52 -13.17 -0.47
C ALA A 275 2.64 -13.62 -1.44
N GLY A 276 3.61 -12.74 -1.71
CA GLY A 276 4.77 -13.04 -2.53
C GLY A 276 5.72 -14.03 -1.82
N VAL A 277 6.02 -13.79 -0.56
CA VAL A 277 6.87 -14.69 0.24
C VAL A 277 6.24 -16.08 0.33
N LYS A 278 4.94 -16.15 0.64
CA LYS A 278 4.20 -17.43 0.71
C LYS A 278 4.19 -18.20 -0.61
N ALA A 279 4.17 -17.50 -1.74
CA ALA A 279 4.11 -18.13 -3.06
C ALA A 279 5.47 -18.58 -3.58
N GLU A 280 6.56 -17.92 -3.22
CA GLU A 280 7.87 -18.07 -3.87
C GLU A 280 8.95 -18.63 -2.94
N ALA A 281 8.85 -18.43 -1.60
CA ALA A 281 9.84 -18.96 -0.67
C ALA A 281 9.64 -20.47 -0.46
N ASP A 282 10.68 -21.24 -0.70
CA ASP A 282 10.72 -22.70 -0.53
C ASP A 282 11.55 -23.14 0.71
N PHE A 283 11.77 -22.22 1.64
CA PHE A 283 12.48 -22.40 2.91
C PHE A 283 11.54 -22.12 4.10
N ALA A 284 11.93 -22.55 5.30
CA ALA A 284 11.18 -22.23 6.52
C ALA A 284 11.35 -20.74 6.90
N TRP A 285 10.23 -20.05 7.08
CA TRP A 285 10.21 -18.63 7.44
C TRP A 285 9.07 -18.29 8.39
N ASP A 286 9.20 -17.19 9.09
CA ASP A 286 8.14 -16.60 9.90
C ASP A 286 8.05 -15.07 9.73
N ILE A 287 7.02 -14.47 10.37
CA ILE A 287 6.84 -13.03 10.43
C ILE A 287 6.81 -12.62 11.90
N ARG A 288 7.53 -11.54 12.21
CA ARG A 288 7.61 -10.95 13.54
C ARG A 288 7.28 -9.46 13.48
N PRO A 289 6.88 -8.85 14.60
CA PRO A 289 6.81 -7.39 14.70
C PRO A 289 8.16 -6.74 14.36
N LEU A 290 8.15 -5.46 13.98
CA LEU A 290 9.39 -4.69 13.89
C LEU A 290 10.06 -4.64 15.27
N PRO A 291 11.40 -4.69 15.33
CA PRO A 291 12.12 -4.48 16.57
C PRO A 291 11.99 -3.03 17.06
N TYR A 292 12.04 -2.84 18.37
CA TYR A 292 12.11 -1.53 19.00
C TYR A 292 13.39 -1.37 19.83
N TRP A 293 13.74 -0.15 20.23
CA TRP A 293 14.83 0.12 21.16
C TRP A 293 14.29 0.07 22.59
N GLU A 294 14.88 -0.77 23.45
CA GLU A 294 14.39 -0.98 24.83
C GLU A 294 14.51 0.26 25.72
N ASP A 295 15.46 1.15 25.45
CA ASP A 295 15.71 2.36 26.22
C ASP A 295 14.81 3.55 25.80
N VAL A 296 13.88 3.35 24.86
CA VAL A 296 12.95 4.39 24.43
C VAL A 296 11.64 4.24 25.18
N GLU A 297 11.35 5.21 26.07
CA GLU A 297 10.12 5.23 26.86
C GLU A 297 8.89 5.30 25.93
N GLY A 298 7.89 4.45 26.20
CA GLY A 298 6.66 4.39 25.41
C GLY A 298 6.72 3.41 24.22
N ALA A 299 7.88 2.92 23.84
CA ALA A 299 7.99 1.91 22.79
C ALA A 299 7.75 0.48 23.34
N PRO A 300 7.20 -0.47 22.54
CA PRO A 300 6.56 -0.22 21.25
C PRO A 300 5.10 0.25 21.42
N LEU A 301 4.67 1.17 20.57
CA LEU A 301 3.23 1.46 20.45
C LEU A 301 2.55 0.35 19.63
N ASN A 302 1.35 -0.01 20.04
CA ASN A 302 0.47 -0.87 19.23
C ASN A 302 -0.11 -0.02 18.09
N THR A 303 0.49 -0.11 16.91
CA THR A 303 0.05 0.60 15.70
C THR A 303 -0.69 -0.34 14.75
#